data_bc90270175973c2844999eb67ae64734
#
_entry.id   bc90270175973c2844999eb67ae64734
#
_cell.length_a   1.000
_cell.length_b   1.000
_cell.length_c   1.000
_cell.angle_alpha   90.00
_cell.angle_beta   90.00
_cell.angle_gamma   90.00
#
_symmetry.space_group_name_H-M   'P 1'
#
loop_
_entity.id
_entity.type
_entity.pdbx_description
1 polymer ?
#
loop_
_entity_poly.entity_id
_entity_poly.type
_entity_poly.pdbx_seq_one_letter_code
_entity_poly.pdbx_strand_id
1 'polypeptide(L)'
;MIMWKLIKKRIRRKIVKEEKLSVFKWLVLLPQFDPATSAWGNCAEKFLNEKYEGFEYVVLRGEDVVPNKVYDALRDPAVIGISSLSVGHGERCGFTGYELIVIFSCGDPNNILLKDKSFGACSCNVGGGLLPDMANNYGLGAGTGEITEYWIVTNRQGNEADPAYWFVDANFEFDRALMQGYTAEEAYQRMLQRYEENAK
;
A
#
# COMPACT_ATOMS: atom_id res chain seq x y z
N MET A 1 -0.32 -19.40 -11.36
CA MET A 1 0.26 -20.29 -10.35
C MET A 1 1.76 -20.60 -10.52
N ILE A 2 2.31 -20.63 -11.74
CA ILE A 2 3.74 -20.91 -11.99
C ILE A 2 4.65 -19.68 -11.69
N MET A 3 4.23 -18.47 -12.03
CA MET A 3 5.02 -17.24 -11.88
C MET A 3 5.31 -16.88 -10.41
N TRP A 4 4.38 -17.17 -9.49
CA TRP A 4 4.53 -16.92 -8.06
C TRP A 4 5.54 -17.83 -7.36
N LYS A 5 5.69 -19.08 -7.81
CA LYS A 5 6.77 -19.98 -7.34
C LYS A 5 8.15 -19.46 -7.73
N LEU A 6 8.27 -18.73 -8.85
CA LEU A 6 9.50 -18.11 -9.30
C LEU A 6 9.86 -16.87 -8.46
N ILE A 7 8.89 -16.08 -8.03
CA ILE A 7 9.11 -14.91 -7.16
C ILE A 7 9.57 -15.36 -5.76
N LYS A 8 8.88 -16.33 -5.12
CA LYS A 8 9.36 -16.95 -3.86
C LYS A 8 10.79 -17.50 -3.96
N LYS A 9 11.12 -18.13 -5.09
CA LYS A 9 12.46 -18.74 -5.33
C LYS A 9 13.52 -17.68 -5.60
N ARG A 10 13.17 -16.53 -6.21
CA ARG A 10 14.07 -15.40 -6.45
C ARG A 10 14.35 -14.61 -5.18
N ILE A 11 13.31 -14.32 -4.40
CA ILE A 11 13.42 -13.62 -3.10
C ILE A 11 14.25 -14.48 -2.13
N ARG A 12 13.93 -15.77 -1.93
CA ARG A 12 14.73 -16.67 -1.10
C ARG A 12 16.18 -16.84 -1.57
N ARG A 13 16.44 -16.92 -2.88
CA ARG A 13 17.81 -17.07 -3.39
C ARG A 13 18.65 -15.78 -3.28
N LYS A 14 18.04 -14.60 -3.34
CA LYS A 14 18.72 -13.33 -3.08
C LYS A 14 19.09 -13.18 -1.59
N ILE A 15 18.19 -13.57 -0.69
CA ILE A 15 18.40 -13.51 0.77
C ILE A 15 19.56 -14.43 1.21
N VAL A 16 19.77 -15.57 0.54
CA VAL A 16 20.80 -16.56 0.92
C VAL A 16 22.19 -16.25 0.35
N LYS A 17 22.34 -15.30 -0.60
CA LYS A 17 23.59 -15.08 -1.32
C LYS A 17 24.38 -13.83 -0.94
N GLU A 18 23.83 -12.94 -0.14
CA GLU A 18 24.55 -11.74 0.31
C GLU A 18 24.39 -11.60 1.82
N GLU A 19 25.49 -11.74 2.57
CA GLU A 19 25.60 -11.53 4.02
C GLU A 19 25.42 -10.06 4.47
N LYS A 20 24.76 -9.23 3.68
CA LYS A 20 24.11 -7.99 4.11
C LYS A 20 22.62 -8.22 3.93
N LEU A 21 21.89 -8.40 5.04
CA LEU A 21 20.43 -8.33 5.08
C LEU A 21 20.00 -7.07 4.29
N SER A 22 19.57 -7.25 3.05
CA SER A 22 18.98 -6.16 2.29
C SER A 22 17.67 -5.81 2.98
N VAL A 23 17.63 -4.61 3.57
CA VAL A 23 16.41 -4.11 4.19
C VAL A 23 15.44 -3.77 3.08
N PHE A 24 14.29 -4.43 3.07
CA PHE A 24 13.19 -4.08 2.17
C PHE A 24 12.46 -2.86 2.70
N LYS A 25 11.96 -2.02 1.80
CA LYS A 25 11.25 -0.79 2.16
C LYS A 25 9.84 -0.79 1.61
N TRP A 26 8.89 -0.39 2.45
CA TRP A 26 7.56 -0.02 2.03
C TRP A 26 7.46 1.49 1.85
N LEU A 27 6.91 1.94 0.73
CA LEU A 27 6.58 3.34 0.53
C LEU A 27 5.20 3.62 1.11
N VAL A 28 5.10 4.60 2.01
CA VAL A 28 3.85 5.04 2.62
C VAL A 28 3.54 6.47 2.19
N LEU A 29 2.32 6.68 1.68
CA LEU A 29 1.85 7.94 1.14
C LEU A 29 0.75 8.51 2.04
N LEU A 30 1.03 9.61 2.74
CA LEU A 30 0.11 10.28 3.67
C LEU A 30 -0.07 11.76 3.27
N PRO A 31 -0.90 12.09 2.27
CA PRO A 31 -1.03 13.45 1.76
C PRO A 31 -1.63 14.43 2.79
N GLN A 32 -2.51 14.01 3.67
CA GLN A 32 -3.02 14.73 4.85
C GLN A 32 -3.44 16.19 4.58
N PHE A 33 -4.00 16.49 3.42
CA PHE A 33 -4.38 17.86 3.03
C PHE A 33 -5.87 18.16 3.27
N ASP A 34 -6.69 17.14 3.52
CA ASP A 34 -8.12 17.26 3.80
C ASP A 34 -8.51 16.38 5.01
N PRO A 35 -9.76 16.49 5.52
CA PRO A 35 -10.20 15.75 6.70
C PRO A 35 -10.13 14.23 6.54
N ALA A 36 -10.38 13.68 5.35
CA ALA A 36 -10.42 12.24 5.11
C ALA A 36 -9.00 11.66 5.13
N THR A 37 -8.09 12.22 4.31
CA THR A 37 -6.70 11.78 4.24
C THR A 37 -5.94 12.04 5.55
N SER A 38 -6.29 13.11 6.28
CA SER A 38 -5.72 13.41 7.59
C SER A 38 -6.16 12.43 8.67
N ALA A 39 -7.44 12.03 8.68
CA ALA A 39 -7.96 11.06 9.64
C ALA A 39 -7.26 9.70 9.48
N TRP A 40 -7.14 9.22 8.23
CA TRP A 40 -6.40 8.00 7.92
C TRP A 40 -4.94 8.11 8.33
N GLY A 41 -4.26 9.18 7.92
CA GLY A 41 -2.83 9.39 8.20
C GLY A 41 -2.53 9.40 9.70
N ASN A 42 -3.37 10.03 10.52
CA ASN A 42 -3.21 10.03 11.97
C ASN A 42 -3.28 8.61 12.58
N CYS A 43 -4.15 7.74 12.05
CA CYS A 43 -4.21 6.34 12.46
C CYS A 43 -2.98 5.57 11.94
N ALA A 44 -2.61 5.75 10.67
CA ALA A 44 -1.48 5.06 10.04
C ALA A 44 -0.15 5.33 10.77
N GLU A 45 0.08 6.53 11.29
CA GLU A 45 1.27 6.90 12.07
C GLU A 45 1.50 5.98 13.29
N LYS A 46 0.44 5.37 13.84
CA LYS A 46 0.59 4.42 14.95
C LYS A 46 1.28 3.14 14.50
N PHE A 47 0.90 2.65 13.32
CA PHE A 47 1.43 1.40 12.76
C PHE A 47 2.85 1.54 12.20
N LEU A 48 3.28 2.76 11.82
CA LEU A 48 4.65 3.02 11.37
C LEU A 48 5.71 2.77 12.47
N ASN A 49 5.30 2.70 13.73
CA ASN A 49 6.18 2.34 14.84
C ASN A 49 6.35 0.82 15.01
N GLU A 50 5.51 0.01 14.37
CA GLU A 50 5.68 -1.44 14.35
C GLU A 50 6.95 -1.80 13.56
N LYS A 51 7.77 -2.66 14.16
CA LYS A 51 9.04 -3.08 13.55
C LYS A 51 8.94 -4.52 13.08
N TYR A 52 9.29 -4.73 11.84
CA TYR A 52 9.40 -6.04 11.23
C TYR A 52 10.84 -6.27 10.79
N GLU A 53 11.42 -7.42 11.17
CA GLU A 53 12.79 -7.75 10.80
C GLU A 53 12.98 -7.75 9.29
N GLY A 54 13.97 -7.01 8.80
CA GLY A 54 14.27 -6.87 7.38
C GLY A 54 13.38 -5.90 6.61
N PHE A 55 12.50 -5.13 7.28
CA PHE A 55 11.61 -4.15 6.64
C PHE A 55 11.69 -2.77 7.28
N GLU A 56 11.62 -1.74 6.47
CA GLU A 56 11.56 -0.34 6.85
C GLU A 56 10.48 0.40 6.05
N TYR A 57 10.11 1.60 6.52
CA TYR A 57 9.19 2.48 5.82
C TYR A 57 9.89 3.72 5.27
N VAL A 58 9.59 4.07 4.02
CA VAL A 58 9.85 5.39 3.44
C VAL A 58 8.52 6.12 3.43
N VAL A 59 8.40 7.20 4.18
CA VAL A 59 7.12 7.89 4.36
C VAL A 59 7.16 9.25 3.70
N LEU A 60 6.28 9.48 2.72
CA LEU A 60 6.03 10.80 2.14
C LEU A 60 4.77 11.38 2.78
N ARG A 61 4.85 12.64 3.23
CA ARG A 61 3.78 13.33 3.96
C ARG A 61 3.42 14.66 3.32
N GLY A 62 2.13 15.04 3.42
CA GLY A 62 1.63 16.31 2.95
C GLY A 62 2.07 16.62 1.51
N GLU A 63 2.65 17.76 1.28
CA GLU A 63 3.14 18.25 -0.02
C GLU A 63 4.22 17.41 -0.69
N ASP A 64 4.80 16.43 0.03
CA ASP A 64 5.75 15.49 -0.54
C ASP A 64 5.06 14.35 -1.32
N VAL A 65 3.75 14.18 -1.18
CA VAL A 65 2.99 13.14 -1.89
C VAL A 65 2.60 13.65 -3.28
N VAL A 66 3.61 13.80 -4.13
CA VAL A 66 3.50 14.28 -5.53
C VAL A 66 4.26 13.34 -6.48
N PRO A 67 3.91 13.30 -7.78
CA PRO A 67 4.42 12.30 -8.72
C PRO A 67 5.93 12.13 -8.72
N ASN A 68 6.69 13.21 -8.84
CA ASN A 68 8.15 13.15 -8.92
C ASN A 68 8.77 12.48 -7.68
N LYS A 69 8.34 12.84 -6.46
CA LYS A 69 8.87 12.25 -5.22
C LYS A 69 8.45 10.79 -5.05
N VAL A 70 7.20 10.46 -5.41
CA VAL A 70 6.70 9.08 -5.39
C VAL A 70 7.48 8.21 -6.38
N TYR A 71 7.67 8.70 -7.61
CA TYR A 71 8.41 7.96 -8.64
C TYR A 71 9.89 7.80 -8.27
N ASP A 72 10.52 8.83 -7.68
CA ASP A 72 11.91 8.72 -7.22
C ASP A 72 12.05 7.68 -6.11
N ALA A 73 11.13 7.64 -5.16
CA ALA A 73 11.12 6.59 -4.13
C ALA A 73 10.92 5.18 -4.74
N LEU A 74 10.03 5.03 -5.72
CA LEU A 74 9.78 3.74 -6.38
C LEU A 74 10.95 3.25 -7.25
N ARG A 75 11.87 4.13 -7.68
CA ARG A 75 13.09 3.74 -8.39
C ARG A 75 14.12 3.08 -7.49
N ASP A 76 14.05 3.26 -6.16
CA ASP A 76 14.88 2.51 -5.22
C ASP A 76 14.52 1.02 -5.32
N PRO A 77 15.49 0.15 -5.69
CA PRO A 77 15.24 -1.29 -5.81
C PRO A 77 14.91 -1.97 -4.46
N ALA A 78 15.19 -1.33 -3.34
CA ALA A 78 14.80 -1.81 -2.02
C ALA A 78 13.31 -1.57 -1.74
N VAL A 79 12.67 -0.63 -2.43
CA VAL A 79 11.23 -0.35 -2.28
C VAL A 79 10.44 -1.43 -3.01
N ILE A 80 9.72 -2.24 -2.22
CA ILE A 80 8.95 -3.42 -2.70
C ILE A 80 7.50 -3.10 -3.04
N GLY A 81 7.04 -1.90 -2.75
CA GLY A 81 5.68 -1.45 -3.10
C GLY A 81 5.21 -0.26 -2.30
N ILE A 82 3.96 0.12 -2.58
CA ILE A 82 3.19 1.10 -1.80
C ILE A 82 2.40 0.32 -0.76
N SER A 83 2.59 0.68 0.49
CA SER A 83 1.97 0.06 1.66
C SER A 83 0.46 0.33 1.72
N SER A 84 -0.28 -0.60 2.29
CA SER A 84 -1.70 -0.46 2.62
C SER A 84 -1.98 0.58 3.74
N LEU A 85 -0.95 1.07 4.41
CA LEU A 85 -1.04 2.27 5.26
C LEU A 85 -1.24 3.56 4.47
N SER A 86 -0.97 3.56 3.18
CA SER A 86 -1.12 4.72 2.30
C SER A 86 -2.59 5.06 2.07
N VAL A 87 -2.85 6.34 1.82
CA VAL A 87 -4.18 6.85 1.48
C VAL A 87 -4.08 7.87 0.35
N GLY A 88 -5.14 7.99 -0.41
CA GLY A 88 -5.35 9.04 -1.40
C GLY A 88 -6.79 9.03 -1.86
N HIS A 89 -7.21 10.09 -2.57
CA HIS A 89 -8.49 10.01 -3.27
C HIS A 89 -8.33 9.18 -4.53
N GLY A 90 -9.38 8.48 -4.90
CA GLY A 90 -9.37 7.59 -6.03
C GLY A 90 -10.58 7.74 -6.92
N GLU A 91 -10.32 7.48 -8.17
CA GLU A 91 -11.30 7.24 -9.21
C GLU A 91 -11.03 5.87 -9.81
N ARG A 92 -11.95 5.38 -10.63
CA ARG A 92 -11.80 4.08 -11.29
C ARG A 92 -10.44 3.95 -12.00
N CYS A 93 -9.94 5.03 -12.61
CA CYS A 93 -8.69 5.07 -13.35
C CYS A 93 -7.68 6.09 -12.80
N GLY A 94 -7.74 6.44 -11.53
CA GLY A 94 -6.83 7.41 -10.95
C GLY A 94 -6.61 7.23 -9.46
N PHE A 95 -5.39 7.49 -9.01
CA PHE A 95 -5.00 7.62 -7.61
C PHE A 95 -4.30 8.97 -7.43
N THR A 96 -4.71 9.74 -6.42
CA THR A 96 -4.19 11.09 -6.17
C THR A 96 -3.42 11.18 -4.88
N GLY A 97 -2.48 12.14 -4.85
CA GLY A 97 -1.73 12.55 -3.69
C GLY A 97 -2.21 13.88 -3.11
N TYR A 98 -1.24 14.73 -2.76
CA TYR A 98 -1.50 16.04 -2.18
C TYR A 98 -2.30 16.94 -3.13
N GLU A 99 -3.30 17.65 -2.60
CA GLU A 99 -4.20 18.54 -3.35
C GLU A 99 -4.81 17.91 -4.61
N LEU A 100 -5.15 16.63 -4.54
CA LEU A 100 -5.73 15.87 -5.65
C LEU A 100 -4.82 15.74 -6.89
N ILE A 101 -3.52 16.01 -6.76
CA ILE A 101 -2.57 15.80 -7.85
C ILE A 101 -2.53 14.31 -8.19
N VAL A 102 -2.80 13.96 -9.44
CA VAL A 102 -2.79 12.56 -9.91
C VAL A 102 -1.37 12.00 -9.84
N ILE A 103 -1.21 10.90 -9.09
CA ILE A 103 0.05 10.14 -8.99
C ILE A 103 0.08 9.03 -10.06
N PHE A 104 -1.01 8.26 -10.16
CA PHE A 104 -1.14 7.16 -11.11
C PHE A 104 -2.48 7.27 -11.85
N SER A 105 -2.49 6.92 -13.13
CA SER A 105 -3.70 6.81 -13.92
C SER A 105 -3.62 5.62 -14.89
N CYS A 106 -4.78 5.12 -15.35
CA CYS A 106 -4.80 4.07 -16.35
C CYS A 106 -4.02 4.51 -17.60
N GLY A 107 -3.20 3.63 -18.14
CA GLY A 107 -2.38 3.89 -19.31
C GLY A 107 -1.15 4.77 -19.08
N ASP A 108 -0.90 5.24 -17.85
CA ASP A 108 0.31 6.03 -17.56
C ASP A 108 1.57 5.14 -17.63
N PRO A 109 2.56 5.49 -18.47
CA PRO A 109 3.79 4.71 -18.60
C PRO A 109 4.59 4.60 -17.30
N ASN A 110 4.41 5.52 -16.35
CA ASN A 110 5.07 5.46 -15.05
C ASN A 110 4.54 4.32 -14.15
N ASN A 111 3.39 3.72 -14.49
CA ASN A 111 2.88 2.53 -13.81
C ASN A 111 3.88 1.36 -13.86
N ILE A 112 4.82 1.36 -14.82
CA ILE A 112 5.91 0.37 -14.91
C ILE A 112 6.81 0.38 -13.66
N LEU A 113 6.85 1.46 -12.88
CA LEU A 113 7.61 1.55 -11.63
C LEU A 113 7.08 0.61 -10.55
N LEU A 114 5.84 0.12 -10.72
CA LEU A 114 5.19 -0.87 -9.84
C LEU A 114 5.33 -2.31 -10.36
N LYS A 115 6.09 -2.52 -11.43
CA LYS A 115 6.35 -3.88 -11.93
C LYS A 115 6.98 -4.75 -10.84
N ASP A 116 6.40 -5.93 -10.63
CA ASP A 116 6.81 -6.89 -9.61
C ASP A 116 6.77 -6.35 -8.16
N LYS A 117 6.07 -5.23 -7.93
CA LYS A 117 5.87 -4.58 -6.63
C LYS A 117 4.42 -4.70 -6.17
N SER A 118 4.14 -4.28 -4.94
CA SER A 118 2.80 -4.23 -4.38
C SER A 118 2.20 -2.81 -4.44
N PHE A 119 0.87 -2.74 -4.52
CA PHE A 119 0.10 -1.50 -4.36
C PHE A 119 -1.07 -1.76 -3.41
N GLY A 120 -1.03 -1.21 -2.20
CA GLY A 120 -2.03 -1.43 -1.15
C GLY A 120 -2.74 -0.16 -0.66
N ALA A 121 -2.59 0.98 -1.34
CA ALA A 121 -3.16 2.24 -0.86
C ALA A 121 -4.70 2.21 -0.75
N CYS A 122 -5.20 2.72 0.36
CA CYS A 122 -6.63 2.92 0.58
C CYS A 122 -7.14 4.08 -0.29
N SER A 123 -8.03 3.77 -1.23
CA SER A 123 -8.53 4.74 -2.21
C SER A 123 -9.77 4.22 -2.92
N CYS A 124 -10.80 5.08 -3.06
CA CYS A 124 -12.05 4.70 -3.71
C CYS A 124 -11.84 4.24 -5.15
N ASN A 125 -12.59 3.22 -5.56
CA ASN A 125 -12.74 2.75 -6.95
C ASN A 125 -11.46 2.24 -7.68
N VAL A 126 -10.26 2.39 -7.12
CA VAL A 126 -9.00 1.99 -7.79
C VAL A 126 -8.94 0.50 -8.11
N GLY A 127 -9.58 -0.34 -7.29
CA GLY A 127 -9.70 -1.79 -7.50
C GLY A 127 -10.51 -2.17 -8.74
N GLY A 128 -11.41 -1.29 -9.19
CA GLY A 128 -12.27 -1.52 -10.35
C GLY A 128 -11.68 -1.12 -11.71
N GLY A 129 -10.50 -0.49 -11.75
CA GLY A 129 -9.90 0.00 -13.00
C GLY A 129 -8.39 0.14 -12.95
N LEU A 130 -7.85 1.02 -12.10
CA LEU A 130 -6.42 1.30 -12.05
C LEU A 130 -5.58 0.05 -11.73
N LEU A 131 -5.94 -0.72 -10.71
CA LEU A 131 -5.20 -1.94 -10.36
C LEU A 131 -5.28 -3.02 -11.43
N PRO A 132 -6.45 -3.32 -12.04
CA PRO A 132 -6.52 -4.17 -13.22
C PRO A 132 -5.65 -3.70 -14.39
N ASP A 133 -5.63 -2.39 -14.68
CA ASP A 133 -4.76 -1.81 -15.72
C ASP A 133 -3.28 -2.05 -15.41
N MET A 134 -2.86 -1.74 -14.17
CA MET A 134 -1.48 -1.98 -13.72
C MET A 134 -1.08 -3.45 -13.78
N ALA A 135 -1.97 -4.35 -13.39
CA ALA A 135 -1.70 -5.78 -13.42
C ALA A 135 -1.55 -6.31 -14.85
N ASN A 136 -2.46 -5.93 -15.73
CA ASN A 136 -2.52 -6.44 -17.10
C ASN A 136 -1.46 -5.84 -18.02
N ASN A 137 -1.16 -4.55 -17.87
CA ASN A 137 -0.35 -3.81 -18.82
C ASN A 137 1.07 -3.50 -18.30
N TYR A 138 1.27 -3.47 -16.98
CA TYR A 138 2.53 -3.05 -16.38
C TYR A 138 3.16 -4.08 -15.43
N GLY A 139 2.48 -5.20 -15.16
CA GLY A 139 3.02 -6.30 -14.38
C GLY A 139 3.08 -6.02 -12.88
N LEU A 140 2.07 -5.32 -12.33
CA LEU A 140 1.89 -5.18 -10.87
C LEU A 140 1.98 -6.55 -10.20
N GLY A 141 2.81 -6.66 -9.15
CA GLY A 141 3.07 -7.93 -8.48
C GLY A 141 1.94 -8.38 -7.55
N ALA A 142 1.35 -7.43 -6.83
CA ALA A 142 0.20 -7.64 -5.95
C ALA A 142 -0.54 -6.31 -5.77
N GLY A 143 -1.84 -6.37 -5.48
CA GLY A 143 -2.59 -5.15 -5.20
C GLY A 143 -3.88 -5.43 -4.45
N THR A 144 -4.25 -4.50 -3.59
CA THR A 144 -5.55 -4.42 -2.97
C THR A 144 -6.08 -2.99 -3.11
N GLY A 145 -7.35 -2.85 -3.36
CA GLY A 145 -7.99 -1.55 -3.50
C GLY A 145 -9.51 -1.70 -3.60
N GLU A 146 -10.20 -0.64 -3.21
CA GLU A 146 -11.66 -0.61 -3.20
C GLU A 146 -12.23 -0.59 -4.62
N ILE A 147 -13.34 -1.29 -4.82
CA ILE A 147 -14.08 -1.32 -6.09
C ILE A 147 -15.27 -0.34 -6.11
N THR A 148 -15.57 0.27 -4.96
CA THR A 148 -16.65 1.23 -4.76
C THR A 148 -16.16 2.44 -3.97
N GLU A 149 -16.99 3.47 -3.85
CA GLU A 149 -16.80 4.53 -2.86
C GLU A 149 -17.16 4.01 -1.46
N TYR A 150 -16.46 4.54 -0.46
CA TYR A 150 -16.71 4.23 0.94
C TYR A 150 -16.52 5.47 1.82
N TRP A 151 -17.09 5.39 3.01
CA TRP A 151 -17.00 6.44 4.02
C TRP A 151 -16.46 5.86 5.31
N ILE A 152 -15.49 6.52 5.90
CA ILE A 152 -14.93 6.14 7.19
C ILE A 152 -15.40 7.15 8.24
N VAL A 153 -15.98 6.64 9.33
CA VAL A 153 -16.29 7.45 10.51
C VAL A 153 -15.00 7.66 11.29
N THR A 154 -14.77 8.90 11.72
CA THR A 154 -13.58 9.25 12.52
C THR A 154 -13.93 10.29 13.59
N ASN A 155 -13.30 10.19 14.75
CA ASN A 155 -13.28 11.24 15.77
C ASN A 155 -11.95 12.02 15.78
N ARG A 156 -11.07 11.75 14.80
CA ARG A 156 -9.77 12.40 14.58
C ARG A 156 -8.73 12.19 15.69
N GLN A 157 -8.94 11.22 16.58
CA GLN A 157 -7.97 10.92 17.66
C GLN A 157 -6.79 10.08 17.16
N GLY A 158 -6.95 9.36 16.05
CA GLY A 158 -5.90 8.53 15.45
C GLY A 158 -5.41 7.40 16.36
N ASN A 159 -6.26 6.85 17.21
CA ASN A 159 -5.94 5.75 18.12
C ASN A 159 -7.12 4.77 18.19
N GLU A 160 -7.03 3.73 19.01
CA GLU A 160 -8.06 2.69 19.16
C GLU A 160 -9.46 3.19 19.51
N ALA A 161 -9.58 4.40 20.05
CA ALA A 161 -10.89 5.05 20.28
C ALA A 161 -11.44 5.70 19.01
N ASP A 162 -10.67 5.76 17.91
CA ASP A 162 -11.11 6.28 16.62
C ASP A 162 -11.60 5.12 15.75
N PRO A 163 -12.86 5.13 15.30
CA PRO A 163 -13.34 4.08 14.38
C PRO A 163 -12.47 3.89 13.15
N ALA A 164 -11.85 4.95 12.62
CA ALA A 164 -10.94 4.88 11.47
C ALA A 164 -9.69 4.01 11.75
N TYR A 165 -9.23 3.93 13.01
CA TYR A 165 -8.08 3.11 13.40
C TYR A 165 -8.27 1.64 13.00
N TRP A 166 -9.45 1.08 13.22
CA TRP A 166 -9.74 -0.32 12.96
C TRP A 166 -9.79 -0.65 11.46
N PHE A 167 -10.15 0.34 10.62
CA PHE A 167 -10.04 0.22 9.16
C PHE A 167 -8.58 0.20 8.72
N VAL A 168 -7.75 1.11 9.25
CA VAL A 168 -6.31 1.15 8.95
C VAL A 168 -5.64 -0.14 9.40
N ASP A 169 -5.95 -0.64 10.61
CA ASP A 169 -5.43 -1.89 11.13
C ASP A 169 -5.76 -3.09 10.21
N ALA A 170 -7.01 -3.17 9.75
CA ALA A 170 -7.42 -4.24 8.86
C ALA A 170 -6.71 -4.16 7.50
N ASN A 171 -6.59 -2.97 6.90
CA ASN A 171 -5.83 -2.80 5.67
C ASN A 171 -4.36 -3.19 5.85
N PHE A 172 -3.75 -2.80 6.96
CA PHE A 172 -2.35 -3.07 7.24
C PHE A 172 -2.06 -4.57 7.43
N GLU A 173 -3.06 -5.39 7.76
CA GLU A 173 -2.90 -6.84 7.82
C GLU A 173 -2.47 -7.45 6.47
N PHE A 174 -2.83 -6.81 5.35
CA PHE A 174 -2.32 -7.21 4.04
C PHE A 174 -0.79 -7.14 3.96
N ASP A 175 -0.21 -6.01 4.37
CA ASP A 175 1.25 -5.84 4.39
C ASP A 175 1.91 -6.77 5.41
N ARG A 176 1.34 -6.88 6.62
CA ARG A 176 1.84 -7.79 7.67
C ARG A 176 1.95 -9.22 7.14
N ALA A 177 0.93 -9.69 6.46
CA ALA A 177 0.93 -11.02 5.89
C ALA A 177 1.99 -11.17 4.79
N LEU A 178 2.14 -10.20 3.89
CA LEU A 178 3.20 -10.21 2.88
C LEU A 178 4.60 -10.23 3.51
N MET A 179 4.84 -9.44 4.56
CA MET A 179 6.12 -9.43 5.30
C MET A 179 6.41 -10.76 5.99
N GLN A 180 5.37 -11.48 6.42
CA GLN A 180 5.46 -12.84 6.96
C GLN A 180 5.63 -13.92 5.88
N GLY A 181 5.62 -13.55 4.60
CA GLY A 181 5.86 -14.45 3.46
C GLY A 181 4.61 -15.18 2.95
N TYR A 182 3.42 -14.74 3.34
CA TYR A 182 2.17 -15.21 2.74
C TYR A 182 2.06 -14.78 1.28
N THR A 183 1.24 -15.48 0.51
CA THR A 183 0.89 -15.07 -0.86
C THR A 183 -0.04 -13.86 -0.84
N ALA A 184 -0.17 -13.15 -1.96
CA ALA A 184 -1.12 -12.03 -2.06
C ALA A 184 -2.56 -12.45 -1.79
N GLU A 185 -2.97 -13.65 -2.24
CA GLU A 185 -4.28 -14.22 -1.95
C GLU A 185 -4.47 -14.49 -0.45
N GLU A 186 -3.50 -15.14 0.20
CA GLU A 186 -3.55 -15.40 1.65
C GLU A 186 -3.55 -14.09 2.44
N ALA A 187 -2.77 -13.08 2.00
CA ALA A 187 -2.73 -11.76 2.61
C ALA A 187 -4.07 -11.03 2.50
N TYR A 188 -4.73 -11.13 1.33
CA TYR A 188 -6.06 -10.58 1.12
C TYR A 188 -7.11 -11.24 2.03
N GLN A 189 -7.11 -12.57 2.14
CA GLN A 189 -8.03 -13.30 3.02
C GLN A 189 -7.82 -12.92 4.50
N ARG A 190 -6.57 -12.74 4.94
CA ARG A 190 -6.27 -12.26 6.29
C ARG A 190 -6.76 -10.84 6.54
N MET A 191 -6.61 -9.97 5.57
CA MET A 191 -7.15 -8.61 5.62
C MET A 191 -8.67 -8.64 5.80
N LEU A 192 -9.41 -9.44 5.01
CA LEU A 192 -10.85 -9.58 5.14
C LEU A 192 -11.25 -10.13 6.52
N GLN A 193 -10.56 -11.16 7.01
CA GLN A 193 -10.79 -11.70 8.35
C GLN A 193 -10.57 -10.62 9.42
N ARG A 194 -9.54 -9.78 9.28
CA ARG A 194 -9.27 -8.70 10.22
C ARG A 194 -10.36 -7.65 10.23
N TYR A 195 -10.94 -7.33 9.07
CA TYR A 195 -12.15 -6.49 9.00
C TYR A 195 -13.32 -7.07 9.78
N GLU A 196 -13.57 -8.38 9.64
CA GLU A 196 -14.65 -9.05 10.38
C GLU A 196 -14.39 -9.09 11.90
N GLU A 197 -13.16 -9.24 12.32
CA GLU A 197 -12.75 -9.18 13.73
C GLU A 197 -12.96 -7.80 14.33
N ASN A 198 -12.56 -6.76 13.61
CA ASN A 198 -12.65 -5.36 14.04
C ASN A 198 -14.10 -4.82 14.01
N ALA A 199 -15.03 -5.49 13.34
CA ALA A 199 -16.45 -5.12 13.30
C ALA A 199 -17.28 -5.64 14.49
N LYS A 200 -16.70 -6.45 15.39
CA LYS A 200 -17.35 -7.02 16.59
C LYS A 200 -17.11 -6.16 17.81
#